data_5b728dd120fba4225e1200898ec23349
#
_entry.id   5b728dd120fba4225e1200898ec23349
#
_cell.length_a   1.000
_cell.length_b   1.000
_cell.length_c   1.000
_cell.angle_alpha   90.00
_cell.angle_beta   90.00
_cell.angle_gamma   90.00
#
_symmetry.space_group_name_H-M   'P 1'
#
loop_
_entity.id
_entity.type
_entity.pdbx_description
1 polymer ?
#
loop_
_entity_poly.entity_id
_entity_poly.type
_entity_poly.pdbx_seq_one_letter_code
_entity_poly.pdbx_strand_id
1 'polypeptide(L)'
;MGTKKMKLFIGASCMVLLLCACVQNAPSWQEQYDLGARYLSDGNYEEAIIAFTAAIKIDPKRPEAYVGRGDAYIGSGETEETLAAAQADYEKAIELDDTDMAAYLGLADVYVRLGEYDKAIELLREALEKANGSTELADKLAELEAGEAIDSSGNVRRRSHYNGSGALIGYFTYTYDAEGWQKTVTAYDASGNQVDYGENTWEQIGSVIRETYYGEYIGEDTVWLQRIDSEYTDNEDGSSVEEQVYYDKDGSVLEHGRNYYDSEHRCIRTETYDLDGSLLSYNTFEYNESGREARYNQYMADGTLVGYTTIEYGENGRETRVNSYDENGQLHWYTLKSYDADGNYLGDESYDANGVLQYSSVSG
;
A
#
# COMPACT_ATOMS: atom_id res chain seq x y z
N MET A 1 -38.90 -32.12 -84.94
CA MET A 1 -37.63 -31.64 -85.38
C MET A 1 -37.15 -30.57 -84.43
N GLY A 2 -36.09 -30.82 -83.70
CA GLY A 2 -35.11 -29.88 -83.18
C GLY A 2 -35.48 -29.04 -81.97
N THR A 3 -35.60 -29.64 -80.77
CA THR A 3 -35.58 -28.90 -79.50
C THR A 3 -34.15 -28.69 -79.04
N LYS A 4 -33.60 -27.48 -79.15
CA LYS A 4 -32.31 -27.08 -78.61
C LYS A 4 -32.39 -26.92 -77.13
N LYS A 5 -31.61 -27.69 -76.43
CA LYS A 5 -31.33 -27.58 -74.97
C LYS A 5 -30.59 -26.32 -74.67
N MET A 6 -31.20 -25.40 -73.94
CA MET A 6 -30.54 -24.25 -73.33
C MET A 6 -30.02 -24.69 -71.94
N LYS A 7 -28.72 -24.96 -71.84
CA LYS A 7 -28.09 -25.26 -70.56
C LYS A 7 -27.88 -23.99 -69.76
N LEU A 8 -28.47 -24.01 -68.61
CA LEU A 8 -28.40 -23.02 -67.55
C LEU A 8 -26.94 -22.82 -67.06
N PHE A 9 -26.38 -21.67 -67.34
CA PHE A 9 -25.12 -21.17 -66.72
C PHE A 9 -25.47 -20.17 -65.59
N ILE A 10 -26.16 -20.64 -64.55
CA ILE A 10 -26.39 -19.85 -63.33
C ILE A 10 -25.98 -20.70 -62.17
N GLY A 11 -24.69 -20.79 -61.93
CA GLY A 11 -24.19 -21.58 -60.81
C GLY A 11 -22.85 -21.17 -60.23
N ALA A 12 -22.05 -20.38 -60.94
CA ALA A 12 -20.70 -20.08 -60.48
C ALA A 12 -20.54 -18.63 -59.99
N SER A 13 -21.43 -17.68 -60.36
CA SER A 13 -21.29 -16.29 -59.99
C SER A 13 -21.91 -15.95 -58.61
N CYS A 14 -22.87 -16.76 -58.13
CA CYS A 14 -23.50 -16.54 -56.80
C CYS A 14 -22.66 -17.15 -55.64
N MET A 15 -21.83 -18.15 -55.94
CA MET A 15 -20.99 -18.78 -54.90
C MET A 15 -19.75 -17.97 -54.54
N VAL A 16 -19.25 -17.13 -55.46
CA VAL A 16 -18.13 -16.25 -55.24
C VAL A 16 -18.56 -14.97 -54.47
N LEU A 17 -19.81 -14.52 -54.61
CA LEU A 17 -20.36 -13.37 -53.89
C LEU A 17 -20.81 -13.72 -52.46
N LEU A 18 -21.06 -14.99 -52.12
CA LEU A 18 -21.34 -15.46 -50.75
C LEU A 18 -20.09 -15.73 -49.96
N LEU A 19 -18.92 -15.93 -50.58
CA LEU A 19 -17.62 -16.04 -49.90
C LEU A 19 -16.98 -14.69 -49.58
N CYS A 20 -17.42 -13.60 -50.24
CA CYS A 20 -16.94 -12.24 -49.91
C CYS A 20 -17.72 -11.55 -48.78
N ALA A 21 -18.85 -12.10 -48.32
CA ALA A 21 -19.66 -11.48 -47.26
C ALA A 21 -19.30 -11.99 -45.85
N CYS A 22 -18.30 -12.86 -45.70
CA CYS A 22 -17.81 -13.38 -44.41
C CYS A 22 -16.32 -13.08 -44.16
N VAL A 23 -15.73 -12.10 -44.83
CA VAL A 23 -14.51 -11.48 -44.33
C VAL A 23 -14.98 -10.45 -43.30
N GLN A 24 -15.44 -10.94 -42.15
CA GLN A 24 -15.37 -10.14 -40.93
C GLN A 24 -13.88 -9.79 -40.81
N ASN A 25 -13.55 -8.50 -40.81
CA ASN A 25 -12.18 -8.04 -40.60
C ASN A 25 -11.69 -8.73 -39.34
N ALA A 26 -10.67 -9.57 -39.46
CA ALA A 26 -10.00 -10.10 -38.27
C ALA A 26 -9.60 -8.89 -37.42
N PRO A 27 -9.83 -8.94 -36.09
CA PRO A 27 -9.52 -7.78 -35.25
C PRO A 27 -8.03 -7.43 -35.42
N SER A 28 -7.76 -6.14 -35.52
CA SER A 28 -6.40 -5.63 -35.59
C SER A 28 -5.70 -5.73 -34.24
N TRP A 29 -4.37 -5.66 -34.24
CA TRP A 29 -3.60 -5.58 -33.01
C TRP A 29 -4.08 -4.43 -32.12
N GLN A 30 -4.30 -3.24 -32.72
CA GLN A 30 -4.72 -2.04 -31.98
C GLN A 30 -6.09 -2.22 -31.31
N GLU A 31 -7.06 -2.81 -32.02
CA GLU A 31 -8.38 -3.07 -31.45
C GLU A 31 -8.32 -4.01 -30.23
N GLN A 32 -7.46 -5.05 -30.28
CA GLN A 32 -7.30 -5.97 -29.15
C GLN A 32 -6.52 -5.36 -28.00
N TYR A 33 -5.49 -4.56 -28.29
CA TYR A 33 -4.73 -3.84 -27.28
C TYR A 33 -5.61 -2.81 -26.55
N ASP A 34 -6.36 -1.97 -27.29
CA ASP A 34 -7.26 -0.97 -26.70
C ASP A 34 -8.39 -1.61 -25.88
N LEU A 35 -8.85 -2.78 -26.30
CA LEU A 35 -9.82 -3.57 -25.55
C LEU A 35 -9.22 -4.07 -24.24
N GLY A 36 -8.01 -4.60 -24.26
CA GLY A 36 -7.26 -5.04 -23.08
C GLY A 36 -7.00 -3.90 -22.11
N ALA A 37 -6.52 -2.75 -22.61
CA ALA A 37 -6.27 -1.56 -21.79
C ALA A 37 -7.53 -1.04 -21.10
N ARG A 38 -8.69 -1.07 -21.78
CA ARG A 38 -9.97 -0.70 -21.17
C ARG A 38 -10.39 -1.70 -20.09
N TYR A 39 -10.31 -3.02 -20.36
CA TYR A 39 -10.63 -4.03 -19.35
C TYR A 39 -9.72 -3.92 -18.12
N LEU A 40 -8.43 -3.65 -18.35
CA LEU A 40 -7.48 -3.43 -17.26
C LEU A 40 -7.89 -2.21 -16.39
N SER A 41 -8.24 -1.09 -17.04
CA SER A 41 -8.68 0.12 -16.34
C SER A 41 -10.01 -0.06 -15.59
N ASP A 42 -10.87 -0.97 -16.07
CA ASP A 42 -12.15 -1.30 -15.45
C ASP A 42 -12.03 -2.37 -14.34
N GLY A 43 -10.81 -2.89 -14.08
CA GLY A 43 -10.55 -3.96 -13.11
C GLY A 43 -10.99 -5.36 -13.58
N ASN A 44 -11.33 -5.51 -14.86
CA ASN A 44 -11.75 -6.77 -15.47
C ASN A 44 -10.50 -7.53 -15.97
N TYR A 45 -9.71 -8.04 -15.06
CA TYR A 45 -8.36 -8.55 -15.33
C TYR A 45 -8.35 -9.80 -16.21
N GLU A 46 -9.29 -10.72 -16.04
CA GLU A 46 -9.38 -11.93 -16.86
C GLU A 46 -9.65 -11.61 -18.33
N GLU A 47 -10.59 -10.69 -18.59
CA GLU A 47 -10.92 -10.20 -19.93
C GLU A 47 -9.73 -9.41 -20.53
N ALA A 48 -9.01 -8.65 -19.71
CA ALA A 48 -7.79 -7.96 -20.12
C ALA A 48 -6.71 -8.95 -20.60
N ILE A 49 -6.44 -10.00 -19.82
CA ILE A 49 -5.49 -11.07 -20.19
C ILE A 49 -5.88 -11.71 -21.53
N ILE A 50 -7.17 -11.98 -21.76
CA ILE A 50 -7.67 -12.55 -23.01
C ILE A 50 -7.41 -11.59 -24.17
N ALA A 51 -7.73 -10.31 -24.01
CA ALA A 51 -7.58 -9.32 -25.08
C ALA A 51 -6.11 -9.04 -25.41
N PHE A 52 -5.23 -8.85 -24.42
CA PHE A 52 -3.79 -8.70 -24.64
C PHE A 52 -3.17 -9.97 -25.25
N THR A 53 -3.62 -11.16 -24.84
CA THR A 53 -3.20 -12.41 -25.48
C THR A 53 -3.60 -12.48 -26.95
N ALA A 54 -4.76 -11.94 -27.33
CA ALA A 54 -5.16 -11.83 -28.73
C ALA A 54 -4.29 -10.82 -29.50
N ALA A 55 -3.96 -9.68 -28.90
CA ALA A 55 -3.03 -8.70 -29.48
C ALA A 55 -1.66 -9.32 -29.72
N ILE A 56 -1.06 -10.00 -28.74
CA ILE A 56 0.22 -10.71 -28.84
C ILE A 56 0.21 -11.77 -29.97
N LYS A 57 -0.89 -12.49 -30.14
CA LYS A 57 -1.02 -13.46 -31.26
C LYS A 57 -1.02 -12.81 -32.63
N ILE A 58 -1.52 -11.58 -32.73
CA ILE A 58 -1.54 -10.82 -33.99
C ILE A 58 -0.15 -10.26 -34.32
N ASP A 59 0.50 -9.64 -33.34
CA ASP A 59 1.86 -9.15 -33.47
C ASP A 59 2.68 -9.40 -32.18
N PRO A 60 3.49 -10.46 -32.14
CA PRO A 60 4.27 -10.85 -30.96
C PRO A 60 5.54 -10.01 -30.75
N LYS A 61 5.79 -8.99 -31.59
CA LYS A 61 6.99 -8.15 -31.49
C LYS A 61 6.75 -6.81 -30.81
N ARG A 62 5.54 -6.60 -30.36
CA ARG A 62 5.15 -5.34 -29.71
C ARG A 62 5.15 -5.49 -28.19
N PRO A 63 6.10 -4.82 -27.49
CA PRO A 63 6.28 -4.97 -26.03
C PRO A 63 5.05 -4.52 -25.24
N GLU A 64 4.30 -3.52 -25.70
CA GLU A 64 3.21 -2.88 -24.98
C GLU A 64 2.10 -3.89 -24.58
N ALA A 65 1.83 -4.91 -25.41
CA ALA A 65 0.81 -5.90 -25.10
C ALA A 65 1.28 -6.92 -24.03
N TYR A 66 2.59 -7.14 -23.93
CA TYR A 66 3.15 -7.95 -22.85
C TYR A 66 3.12 -7.18 -21.54
N VAL A 67 3.52 -5.89 -21.52
CA VAL A 67 3.40 -5.04 -20.33
C VAL A 67 1.95 -5.03 -19.82
N GLY A 68 0.97 -4.72 -20.70
CA GLY A 68 -0.43 -4.69 -20.30
C GLY A 68 -0.95 -6.03 -19.79
N ARG A 69 -0.47 -7.18 -20.32
CA ARG A 69 -0.86 -8.49 -19.83
C ARG A 69 -0.19 -8.80 -18.48
N GLY A 70 1.06 -8.39 -18.28
CA GLY A 70 1.75 -8.44 -17.01
C GLY A 70 0.99 -7.68 -15.92
N ASP A 71 0.58 -6.44 -16.21
CA ASP A 71 -0.24 -5.62 -15.31
C ASP A 71 -1.58 -6.31 -14.97
N ALA A 72 -2.21 -6.93 -15.96
CA ALA A 72 -3.46 -7.66 -15.74
C ALA A 72 -3.27 -8.92 -14.87
N TYR A 73 -2.13 -9.64 -15.01
CA TYR A 73 -1.81 -10.74 -14.11
C TYR A 73 -1.60 -10.27 -12.67
N ILE A 74 -0.87 -9.17 -12.45
CA ILE A 74 -0.71 -8.57 -11.12
C ILE A 74 -2.07 -8.19 -10.53
N GLY A 75 -2.92 -7.52 -11.31
CA GLY A 75 -4.26 -7.12 -10.86
C GLY A 75 -5.20 -8.30 -10.57
N SER A 76 -5.01 -9.46 -11.20
CA SER A 76 -5.85 -10.64 -10.99
C SER A 76 -5.59 -11.38 -9.68
N GLY A 77 -4.50 -11.08 -8.99
CA GLY A 77 -4.14 -11.64 -7.68
C GLY A 77 -2.67 -12.04 -7.58
N GLU A 78 -2.22 -12.28 -6.34
CA GLU A 78 -0.83 -12.57 -6.01
C GLU A 78 -0.58 -14.06 -5.75
N THR A 79 -0.94 -14.90 -6.70
CA THR A 79 -0.56 -16.32 -6.65
C THR A 79 0.81 -16.52 -7.27
N GLU A 80 1.49 -17.61 -6.92
CA GLU A 80 2.76 -18.00 -7.56
C GLU A 80 2.61 -18.07 -9.09
N GLU A 81 1.46 -18.54 -9.58
CA GLU A 81 1.17 -18.66 -11.02
C GLU A 81 1.03 -17.29 -11.69
N THR A 82 0.29 -16.35 -11.09
CA THR A 82 0.07 -15.01 -11.66
C THR A 82 1.34 -14.17 -11.63
N LEU A 83 2.12 -14.24 -10.54
CA LEU A 83 3.40 -13.54 -10.44
C LEU A 83 4.43 -14.09 -11.43
N ALA A 84 4.51 -15.42 -11.61
CA ALA A 84 5.40 -16.02 -12.62
C ALA A 84 4.99 -15.65 -14.05
N ALA A 85 3.68 -15.58 -14.33
CA ALA A 85 3.18 -15.16 -15.64
C ALA A 85 3.49 -13.67 -15.92
N ALA A 86 3.30 -12.79 -14.95
CA ALA A 86 3.65 -11.37 -15.05
C ALA A 86 5.14 -11.19 -15.27
N GLN A 87 5.99 -11.90 -14.49
CA GLN A 87 7.44 -11.88 -14.67
C GLN A 87 7.85 -12.22 -16.10
N ALA A 88 7.31 -13.33 -16.63
CA ALA A 88 7.64 -13.78 -17.99
C ALA A 88 7.23 -12.76 -19.06
N ASP A 89 6.12 -12.05 -18.85
CA ASP A 89 5.63 -11.01 -19.76
C ASP A 89 6.50 -9.75 -19.72
N TYR A 90 6.87 -9.25 -18.53
CA TYR A 90 7.78 -8.11 -18.42
C TYR A 90 9.18 -8.42 -18.94
N GLU A 91 9.74 -9.60 -18.63
CA GLU A 91 11.01 -10.05 -19.21
C GLU A 91 10.95 -10.08 -20.75
N LYS A 92 9.81 -10.53 -21.31
CA LYS A 92 9.61 -10.53 -22.76
C LYS A 92 9.48 -9.14 -23.35
N ALA A 93 8.84 -8.21 -22.63
CA ALA A 93 8.77 -6.80 -23.05
C ALA A 93 10.17 -6.16 -23.07
N ILE A 94 10.99 -6.37 -22.05
CA ILE A 94 12.38 -5.91 -21.98
C ILE A 94 13.24 -6.53 -23.09
N GLU A 95 13.06 -7.83 -23.42
CA GLU A 95 13.76 -8.45 -24.56
C GLU A 95 13.42 -7.78 -25.90
N LEU A 96 12.19 -7.29 -26.06
CA LEU A 96 11.71 -6.64 -27.27
C LEU A 96 12.10 -5.15 -27.36
N ASP A 97 12.10 -4.46 -26.21
CA ASP A 97 12.53 -3.07 -26.06
C ASP A 97 13.23 -2.91 -24.70
N ASP A 98 14.56 -2.88 -24.72
CA ASP A 98 15.38 -2.77 -23.51
C ASP A 98 15.45 -1.33 -22.95
N THR A 99 14.64 -0.42 -23.47
CA THR A 99 14.45 0.93 -22.96
C THR A 99 13.04 1.16 -22.38
N ASP A 100 12.17 0.13 -22.38
CA ASP A 100 10.80 0.23 -21.86
C ASP A 100 10.79 0.31 -20.32
N MET A 101 10.68 1.53 -19.80
CA MET A 101 10.66 1.80 -18.35
C MET A 101 9.48 1.12 -17.63
N ALA A 102 8.33 1.02 -18.29
CA ALA A 102 7.15 0.39 -17.67
C ALA A 102 7.39 -1.11 -17.44
N ALA A 103 8.08 -1.78 -18.38
CA ALA A 103 8.46 -3.18 -18.23
C ALA A 103 9.45 -3.39 -17.06
N TYR A 104 10.45 -2.50 -16.91
CA TYR A 104 11.38 -2.56 -15.79
C TYR A 104 10.72 -2.31 -14.44
N LEU A 105 9.83 -1.32 -14.34
CA LEU A 105 9.08 -1.03 -13.10
C LEU A 105 8.14 -2.18 -12.76
N GLY A 106 7.42 -2.73 -13.74
CA GLY A 106 6.55 -3.89 -13.55
C GLY A 106 7.32 -5.13 -13.09
N LEU A 107 8.49 -5.41 -13.67
CA LEU A 107 9.34 -6.53 -13.24
C LEU A 107 9.93 -6.29 -11.85
N ALA A 108 10.33 -5.06 -11.52
CA ALA A 108 10.79 -4.72 -10.17
C ALA A 108 9.68 -4.90 -9.14
N ASP A 109 8.43 -4.52 -9.47
CA ASP A 109 7.27 -4.75 -8.61
C ASP A 109 7.02 -6.26 -8.37
N VAL A 110 7.13 -7.09 -9.40
CA VAL A 110 7.06 -8.55 -9.24
C VAL A 110 8.13 -9.06 -8.28
N TYR A 111 9.38 -8.62 -8.42
CA TYR A 111 10.44 -9.01 -7.49
C TYR A 111 10.19 -8.54 -6.06
N VAL A 112 9.64 -7.33 -5.87
CA VAL A 112 9.23 -6.83 -4.55
C VAL A 112 8.15 -7.73 -3.93
N ARG A 113 7.13 -8.13 -4.71
CA ARG A 113 6.05 -9.04 -4.24
C ARG A 113 6.56 -10.44 -3.92
N LEU A 114 7.58 -10.92 -4.64
CA LEU A 114 8.26 -12.17 -4.37
C LEU A 114 9.26 -12.09 -3.20
N GLY A 115 9.52 -10.90 -2.64
CA GLY A 115 10.53 -10.68 -1.61
C GLY A 115 11.98 -10.71 -2.13
N GLU A 116 12.17 -10.66 -3.44
CA GLU A 116 13.48 -10.72 -4.11
C GLU A 116 14.09 -9.30 -4.28
N TYR A 117 14.20 -8.55 -3.19
CA TYR A 117 14.56 -7.12 -3.20
C TYR A 117 15.90 -6.83 -3.86
N ASP A 118 16.91 -7.69 -3.65
CA ASP A 118 18.23 -7.53 -4.28
C ASP A 118 18.14 -7.61 -5.81
N LYS A 119 17.27 -8.49 -6.35
CA LYS A 119 17.03 -8.56 -7.79
C LYS A 119 16.32 -7.31 -8.32
N ALA A 120 15.35 -6.78 -7.57
CA ALA A 120 14.69 -5.53 -7.94
C ALA A 120 15.68 -4.36 -7.99
N ILE A 121 16.55 -4.24 -6.99
CA ILE A 121 17.61 -3.21 -6.93
C ILE A 121 18.57 -3.34 -8.11
N GLU A 122 19.08 -4.55 -8.39
CA GLU A 122 20.00 -4.79 -9.51
C GLU A 122 19.34 -4.47 -10.85
N LEU A 123 18.10 -4.90 -11.06
CA LEU A 123 17.31 -4.61 -12.26
C LEU A 123 17.12 -3.11 -12.47
N LEU A 124 16.75 -2.35 -11.42
CA LEU A 124 16.56 -0.90 -11.52
C LEU A 124 17.85 -0.14 -11.79
N ARG A 125 19.00 -0.59 -11.25
CA ARG A 125 20.31 -0.03 -11.60
C ARG A 125 20.64 -0.25 -13.07
N GLU A 126 20.42 -1.45 -13.60
CA GLU A 126 20.57 -1.73 -15.04
C GLU A 126 19.66 -0.86 -15.89
N ALA A 127 18.39 -0.73 -15.50
CA ALA A 127 17.42 0.09 -16.22
C ALA A 127 17.83 1.57 -16.29
N LEU A 128 18.38 2.13 -15.19
CA LEU A 128 18.85 3.53 -15.15
C LEU A 128 20.01 3.79 -16.09
N GLU A 129 20.90 2.82 -16.31
CA GLU A 129 21.98 2.94 -17.29
C GLU A 129 21.46 3.05 -18.72
N LYS A 130 20.35 2.36 -19.03
CA LYS A 130 19.71 2.32 -20.36
C LYS A 130 18.74 3.48 -20.59
N ALA A 131 17.97 3.86 -19.58
CA ALA A 131 16.86 4.82 -19.68
C ALA A 131 17.26 6.30 -19.52
N ASN A 132 18.56 6.67 -19.62
CA ASN A 132 19.07 8.05 -19.59
C ASN A 132 18.50 8.92 -18.45
N GLY A 133 18.45 8.40 -17.22
CA GLY A 133 18.14 9.20 -16.02
C GLY A 133 16.64 9.40 -15.77
N SER A 134 15.84 8.38 -15.96
CA SER A 134 14.44 8.38 -15.52
C SER A 134 14.35 8.64 -14.01
N THR A 135 13.63 9.71 -13.63
CA THR A 135 13.39 10.04 -12.21
C THR A 135 12.58 8.94 -11.53
N GLU A 136 11.60 8.36 -12.23
CA GLU A 136 10.72 7.31 -11.67
C GLU A 136 11.49 6.04 -11.29
N LEU A 137 12.43 5.60 -12.15
CA LEU A 137 13.32 4.47 -11.83
C LEU A 137 14.27 4.81 -10.68
N ALA A 138 14.79 6.06 -10.65
CA ALA A 138 15.70 6.51 -9.59
C ALA A 138 14.99 6.60 -8.23
N ASP A 139 13.77 7.10 -8.20
CA ASP A 139 12.95 7.21 -6.99
C ASP A 139 12.63 5.82 -6.44
N LYS A 140 12.24 4.87 -7.32
CA LYS A 140 11.97 3.49 -6.92
C LYS A 140 13.23 2.78 -6.41
N LEU A 141 14.38 3.00 -7.03
CA LEU A 141 15.65 2.47 -6.55
C LEU A 141 16.02 3.04 -5.17
N ALA A 142 15.87 4.37 -4.98
CA ALA A 142 16.17 5.02 -3.71
C ALA A 142 15.26 4.51 -2.57
N GLU A 143 13.98 4.28 -2.86
CA GLU A 143 13.02 3.68 -1.92
C GLU A 143 13.50 2.29 -1.45
N LEU A 144 13.86 1.41 -2.38
CA LEU A 144 14.34 0.05 -2.04
C LEU A 144 15.69 0.07 -1.30
N GLU A 145 16.61 0.96 -1.69
CA GLU A 145 17.91 1.13 -1.03
C GLU A 145 17.76 1.73 0.37
N ALA A 146 16.75 2.55 0.63
CA ALA A 146 16.40 3.05 1.96
C ALA A 146 15.82 1.95 2.88
N GLY A 147 15.54 0.75 2.34
CA GLY A 147 15.07 -0.40 3.10
C GLY A 147 13.57 -0.49 3.28
N GLU A 148 12.79 0.36 2.60
CA GLU A 148 11.35 0.27 2.52
C GLU A 148 10.94 -0.15 1.10
N ALA A 149 10.33 -1.33 0.97
CA ALA A 149 9.86 -1.82 -0.32
C ALA A 149 8.34 -1.68 -0.40
N ILE A 150 7.88 -0.83 -1.31
CA ILE A 150 6.46 -0.57 -1.57
C ILE A 150 6.13 -1.11 -2.97
N ASP A 151 5.03 -1.86 -3.09
CA ASP A 151 4.57 -2.37 -4.39
C ASP A 151 3.81 -1.29 -5.21
N SER A 152 3.47 -1.61 -6.45
CA SER A 152 2.74 -0.69 -7.35
C SER A 152 1.33 -0.35 -6.87
N SER A 153 0.77 -1.10 -5.91
CA SER A 153 -0.51 -0.81 -5.28
C SER A 153 -0.37 0.11 -4.06
N GLY A 154 0.85 0.51 -3.69
CA GLY A 154 1.15 1.33 -2.53
C GLY A 154 1.26 0.55 -1.22
N ASN A 155 1.28 -0.80 -1.27
CA ASN A 155 1.41 -1.62 -0.08
C ASN A 155 2.89 -1.78 0.31
N VAL A 156 3.21 -1.52 1.57
CA VAL A 156 4.55 -1.76 2.12
C VAL A 156 4.80 -3.28 2.18
N ARG A 157 5.78 -3.77 1.43
CA ARG A 157 6.15 -5.19 1.42
C ARG A 157 7.29 -5.53 2.35
N ARG A 158 8.15 -4.55 2.63
CA ARG A 158 9.25 -4.66 3.59
C ARG A 158 9.51 -3.31 4.24
N ARG A 159 9.82 -3.33 5.54
CA ARG A 159 10.33 -2.17 6.29
C ARG A 159 11.52 -2.58 7.11
N SER A 160 12.68 -1.95 6.87
CA SER A 160 13.94 -2.22 7.57
C SER A 160 14.18 -1.17 8.65
N HIS A 161 14.74 -1.61 9.78
CA HIS A 161 15.01 -0.74 10.92
C HIS A 161 16.51 -0.76 11.28
N TYR A 162 17.03 0.41 11.58
CA TYR A 162 18.44 0.63 11.84
C TYR A 162 18.61 1.28 13.22
N ASN A 163 19.68 0.95 13.93
CA ASN A 163 20.01 1.62 15.18
C ASN A 163 20.67 3.00 14.94
N GLY A 164 20.94 3.74 16.02
CA GLY A 164 21.51 5.07 15.94
C GLY A 164 22.92 5.15 15.31
N SER A 165 23.59 4.02 15.07
CA SER A 165 24.86 3.94 14.33
C SER A 165 24.66 3.62 12.84
N GLY A 166 23.41 3.43 12.37
CA GLY A 166 23.10 3.03 11.02
C GLY A 166 23.23 1.54 10.72
N ALA A 167 23.42 0.70 11.74
CA ALA A 167 23.45 -0.75 11.57
C ALA A 167 22.04 -1.32 11.57
N LEU A 168 21.75 -2.21 10.60
CA LEU A 168 20.48 -2.92 10.53
C LEU A 168 20.26 -3.73 11.81
N ILE A 169 19.12 -3.56 12.49
CA ILE A 169 18.70 -4.35 13.65
C ILE A 169 17.67 -5.43 13.29
N GLY A 170 16.95 -5.26 12.19
CA GLY A 170 15.99 -6.21 11.69
C GLY A 170 15.05 -5.58 10.67
N TYR A 171 14.10 -6.36 10.18
CA TYR A 171 13.10 -5.88 9.24
C TYR A 171 11.80 -6.67 9.36
N PHE A 172 10.72 -6.08 8.88
CA PHE A 172 9.41 -6.71 8.74
C PHE A 172 9.08 -6.93 7.28
N THR A 173 8.35 -8.00 6.97
CA THR A 173 7.75 -8.24 5.67
C THR A 173 6.25 -8.45 5.81
N TYR A 174 5.49 -8.05 4.80
CA TYR A 174 4.02 -8.04 4.82
C TYR A 174 3.45 -8.74 3.60
N THR A 175 2.33 -9.44 3.79
CA THR A 175 1.49 -9.90 2.70
C THR A 175 0.11 -9.28 2.82
N TYR A 176 -0.59 -9.19 1.70
CA TYR A 176 -1.91 -8.58 1.61
C TYR A 176 -2.88 -9.54 0.93
N ASP A 177 -4.16 -9.41 1.22
CA ASP A 177 -5.21 -10.12 0.49
C ASP A 177 -5.57 -9.38 -0.82
N ALA A 178 -6.55 -9.92 -1.56
CA ALA A 178 -6.98 -9.35 -2.83
C ALA A 178 -7.67 -7.98 -2.69
N GLU A 179 -8.17 -7.66 -1.51
CA GLU A 179 -8.79 -6.38 -1.16
C GLU A 179 -7.76 -5.34 -0.70
N GLY A 180 -6.49 -5.74 -0.51
CA GLY A 180 -5.41 -4.87 -0.05
C GLY A 180 -5.28 -4.78 1.47
N TRP A 181 -5.97 -5.64 2.24
CA TRP A 181 -5.80 -5.71 3.69
C TRP A 181 -4.54 -6.49 4.06
N GLN A 182 -3.78 -6.00 5.03
CA GLN A 182 -2.59 -6.69 5.53
C GLN A 182 -3.00 -8.03 6.13
N LYS A 183 -2.52 -9.12 5.52
CA LYS A 183 -2.84 -10.49 5.91
C LYS A 183 -1.83 -11.04 6.91
N THR A 184 -0.54 -10.90 6.61
CA THR A 184 0.53 -11.37 7.50
C THR A 184 1.59 -10.32 7.68
N VAL A 185 2.29 -10.40 8.81
CA VAL A 185 3.53 -9.70 9.08
C VAL A 185 4.55 -10.67 9.64
N THR A 186 5.79 -10.58 9.20
CA THR A 186 6.88 -11.43 9.68
C THR A 186 8.05 -10.56 10.07
N ALA A 187 8.56 -10.73 11.27
CA ALA A 187 9.75 -10.06 11.78
C ALA A 187 10.99 -10.91 11.57
N TYR A 188 12.07 -10.26 11.15
CA TYR A 188 13.39 -10.88 10.91
C TYR A 188 14.49 -10.14 11.67
N ASP A 189 15.49 -10.86 12.18
CA ASP A 189 16.71 -10.25 12.70
C ASP A 189 17.59 -9.67 11.57
N ALA A 190 18.66 -9.00 11.95
CA ALA A 190 19.62 -8.43 11.00
C ALA A 190 20.32 -9.46 10.09
N SER A 191 20.33 -10.74 10.48
CA SER A 191 20.92 -11.85 9.72
C SER A 191 19.92 -12.51 8.76
N GLY A 192 18.65 -12.05 8.77
CA GLY A 192 17.57 -12.62 7.96
C GLY A 192 16.92 -13.87 8.57
N ASN A 193 17.16 -14.18 9.85
CA ASN A 193 16.43 -15.25 10.52
C ASN A 193 15.08 -14.73 10.98
N GLN A 194 14.02 -15.49 10.71
CA GLN A 194 12.69 -15.18 11.23
C GLN A 194 12.70 -15.24 12.76
N VAL A 195 12.27 -14.16 13.40
CA VAL A 195 12.18 -14.05 14.87
C VAL A 195 10.76 -14.07 15.37
N ASP A 196 9.79 -13.63 14.52
CA ASP A 196 8.38 -13.61 14.87
C ASP A 196 7.48 -13.67 13.64
N TYR A 197 6.18 -14.04 13.82
CA TYR A 197 5.20 -14.13 12.74
C TYR A 197 3.80 -13.86 13.28
N GLY A 198 3.04 -13.03 12.57
CA GLY A 198 1.65 -12.72 12.85
C GLY A 198 0.76 -12.90 11.63
N GLU A 199 -0.42 -13.43 11.84
CA GLU A 199 -1.48 -13.49 10.84
C GLU A 199 -2.67 -12.65 11.33
N ASN A 200 -2.96 -11.56 10.61
CA ASN A 200 -4.07 -10.68 10.93
C ASN A 200 -5.38 -11.37 10.55
N THR A 201 -6.34 -11.33 11.46
CA THR A 201 -7.65 -11.95 11.26
C THR A 201 -8.74 -10.96 11.65
N TRP A 202 -9.88 -11.05 11.00
CA TRP A 202 -11.06 -10.30 11.40
C TRP A 202 -12.32 -11.17 11.23
N GLU A 203 -13.30 -10.96 12.10
CA GLU A 203 -14.59 -11.64 12.07
C GLU A 203 -15.70 -10.66 12.46
N GLN A 204 -16.80 -10.62 11.70
CA GLN A 204 -17.96 -9.81 12.03
C GLN A 204 -19.10 -10.69 12.55
N ILE A 205 -19.58 -10.40 13.77
CA ILE A 205 -20.69 -11.09 14.41
C ILE A 205 -21.76 -10.06 14.79
N GLY A 206 -22.72 -9.81 13.88
CA GLY A 206 -23.73 -8.78 14.08
C GLY A 206 -23.13 -7.38 14.04
N SER A 207 -23.27 -6.62 15.13
CA SER A 207 -22.68 -5.28 15.30
C SER A 207 -21.29 -5.30 15.94
N VAL A 208 -20.73 -6.47 16.18
CA VAL A 208 -19.40 -6.63 16.79
C VAL A 208 -18.43 -7.09 15.73
N ILE A 209 -17.30 -6.40 15.60
CA ILE A 209 -16.16 -6.79 14.78
C ILE A 209 -15.04 -7.19 15.73
N ARG A 210 -14.50 -8.39 15.54
CA ARG A 210 -13.30 -8.86 16.23
C ARG A 210 -12.13 -8.90 15.27
N GLU A 211 -11.03 -8.36 15.71
CA GLU A 211 -9.80 -8.28 14.94
C GLU A 211 -8.61 -8.70 15.79
N THR A 212 -7.72 -9.50 15.21
CA THR A 212 -6.38 -9.73 15.76
C THR A 212 -5.38 -9.18 14.76
N TYR A 213 -4.57 -8.25 15.18
CA TYR A 213 -3.50 -7.72 14.35
C TYR A 213 -2.18 -7.68 15.12
N TYR A 214 -1.08 -7.54 14.37
CA TYR A 214 0.26 -7.53 14.92
C TYR A 214 0.94 -6.21 14.57
N GLY A 215 1.26 -5.44 15.60
CA GLY A 215 2.04 -4.21 15.50
C GLY A 215 3.54 -4.48 15.55
N GLU A 216 4.31 -3.65 14.84
CA GLU A 216 5.77 -3.69 14.90
C GLU A 216 6.24 -3.19 16.27
N TYR A 217 7.14 -3.92 16.90
CA TYR A 217 7.89 -3.44 18.04
C TYR A 217 9.37 -3.36 17.71
N ILE A 218 9.98 -2.20 18.02
CA ILE A 218 11.36 -1.88 17.68
C ILE A 218 12.09 -1.52 18.98
N GLY A 219 13.03 -2.39 19.37
CA GLY A 219 13.98 -2.11 20.45
C GLY A 219 15.27 -1.50 19.92
N GLU A 220 16.23 -1.21 20.82
CA GLU A 220 17.53 -0.67 20.41
C GLU A 220 18.31 -1.61 19.48
N ASP A 221 18.24 -2.94 19.73
CA ASP A 221 18.98 -3.95 19.00
C ASP A 221 18.12 -5.14 18.53
N THR A 222 16.80 -5.02 18.56
CA THR A 222 15.90 -6.11 18.19
C THR A 222 14.55 -5.60 17.66
N VAL A 223 13.90 -6.43 16.87
CA VAL A 223 12.53 -6.24 16.38
C VAL A 223 11.68 -7.45 16.76
N TRP A 224 10.41 -7.24 17.09
CA TRP A 224 9.41 -8.30 17.29
C TRP A 224 8.02 -7.77 17.02
N LEU A 225 7.00 -8.65 17.10
CA LEU A 225 5.61 -8.28 16.89
C LEU A 225 4.86 -8.20 18.23
N GLN A 226 4.06 -7.16 18.38
CA GLN A 226 3.10 -7.04 19.46
C GLN A 226 1.73 -7.49 18.93
N ARG A 227 1.18 -8.55 19.52
CA ARG A 227 -0.18 -8.97 19.20
C ARG A 227 -1.19 -8.04 19.88
N ILE A 228 -2.21 -7.64 19.15
CA ILE A 228 -3.30 -6.81 19.63
C ILE A 228 -4.62 -7.45 19.19
N ASP A 229 -5.45 -7.81 20.15
CA ASP A 229 -6.81 -8.26 19.89
C ASP A 229 -7.76 -7.10 20.15
N SER A 230 -8.59 -6.76 19.16
CA SER A 230 -9.56 -5.68 19.22
C SER A 230 -10.97 -6.21 19.06
N GLU A 231 -11.92 -5.67 19.83
CA GLU A 231 -13.35 -5.89 19.67
C GLU A 231 -14.07 -4.56 19.51
N TYR A 232 -14.64 -4.31 18.33
CA TYR A 232 -15.41 -3.11 18.01
C TYR A 232 -16.89 -3.36 18.21
N THR A 233 -17.57 -2.45 18.88
CA THR A 233 -19.03 -2.48 19.08
C THR A 233 -19.63 -1.17 18.62
N ASP A 234 -20.51 -1.23 17.62
CA ASP A 234 -21.28 -0.09 17.14
C ASP A 234 -22.52 0.14 18.00
N ASN A 235 -22.76 1.39 18.36
CA ASN A 235 -23.95 1.82 19.08
C ASN A 235 -25.05 2.33 18.12
N GLU A 236 -26.31 2.34 18.58
CA GLU A 236 -27.46 2.80 17.80
C GLU A 236 -27.37 4.29 17.36
N ASP A 237 -26.62 5.11 18.08
CA ASP A 237 -26.43 6.53 17.79
C ASP A 237 -25.28 6.80 16.78
N GLY A 238 -24.66 5.75 16.25
CA GLY A 238 -23.56 5.81 15.31
C GLY A 238 -22.17 5.97 15.97
N SER A 239 -22.10 6.07 17.28
CA SER A 239 -20.83 6.00 18.00
C SER A 239 -20.34 4.56 18.10
N SER A 240 -19.05 4.34 18.36
CA SER A 240 -18.50 3.00 18.56
C SER A 240 -17.49 2.96 19.70
N VAL A 241 -17.27 1.76 20.21
CA VAL A 241 -16.26 1.48 21.24
C VAL A 241 -15.40 0.33 20.73
N GLU A 242 -14.09 0.50 20.85
CA GLU A 242 -13.10 -0.53 20.60
C GLU A 242 -12.46 -0.92 21.93
N GLU A 243 -12.51 -2.19 22.28
CA GLU A 243 -11.77 -2.77 23.40
C GLU A 243 -10.55 -3.49 22.86
N GLN A 244 -9.37 -3.19 23.41
CA GLN A 244 -8.08 -3.73 22.97
C GLN A 244 -7.40 -4.49 24.09
N VAL A 245 -6.76 -5.60 23.74
CA VAL A 245 -5.88 -6.35 24.63
C VAL A 245 -4.52 -6.47 23.97
N TYR A 246 -3.49 -5.98 24.64
CA TYR A 246 -2.11 -6.01 24.17
C TYR A 246 -1.36 -7.18 24.82
N TYR A 247 -0.63 -7.93 24.01
CA TYR A 247 0.14 -9.09 24.45
C TYR A 247 1.62 -8.88 24.15
N ASP A 248 2.47 -9.38 25.03
CA ASP A 248 3.89 -9.52 24.75
C ASP A 248 4.18 -10.73 23.83
N LYS A 249 5.44 -10.90 23.47
CA LYS A 249 5.92 -12.00 22.60
C LYS A 249 5.68 -13.39 23.20
N ASP A 250 5.51 -13.50 24.52
CA ASP A 250 5.26 -14.76 25.23
C ASP A 250 3.75 -15.04 25.35
N GLY A 251 2.91 -14.13 24.83
CA GLY A 251 1.45 -14.20 24.88
C GLY A 251 0.85 -13.80 26.23
N SER A 252 1.65 -13.18 27.11
CA SER A 252 1.15 -12.61 28.36
C SER A 252 0.49 -11.26 28.08
N VAL A 253 -0.64 -10.99 28.73
CA VAL A 253 -1.30 -9.69 28.61
C VAL A 253 -0.44 -8.61 29.23
N LEU A 254 -0.17 -7.54 28.48
CA LEU A 254 0.57 -6.36 28.95
C LEU A 254 -0.36 -5.31 29.52
N GLU A 255 -1.41 -4.96 28.77
CA GLU A 255 -2.39 -3.93 29.17
C GLU A 255 -3.70 -4.13 28.43
N HIS A 256 -4.72 -3.43 28.88
CA HIS A 256 -6.01 -3.30 28.21
C HIS A 256 -6.22 -1.85 27.80
N GLY A 257 -6.72 -1.64 26.57
CA GLY A 257 -7.11 -0.33 26.05
C GLY A 257 -8.59 -0.27 25.76
N ARG A 258 -9.16 0.94 25.78
CA ARG A 258 -10.51 1.20 25.28
C ARG A 258 -10.52 2.53 24.54
N ASN A 259 -11.00 2.51 23.30
CA ASN A 259 -11.14 3.68 22.46
C ASN A 259 -12.62 3.97 22.20
N TYR A 260 -12.99 5.23 22.26
CA TYR A 260 -14.35 5.71 22.02
C TYR A 260 -14.36 6.58 20.78
N TYR A 261 -15.28 6.31 19.86
CA TYR A 261 -15.45 7.03 18.63
C TYR A 261 -16.84 7.67 18.56
N ASP A 262 -16.91 8.86 17.99
CA ASP A 262 -18.18 9.53 17.71
C ASP A 262 -18.84 8.97 16.44
N SER A 263 -20.03 9.48 16.11
CA SER A 263 -20.77 9.08 14.90
C SER A 263 -20.10 9.44 13.57
N GLU A 264 -19.04 10.22 13.59
CA GLU A 264 -18.18 10.53 12.44
C GLU A 264 -16.91 9.68 12.43
N HIS A 265 -16.85 8.62 13.27
CA HIS A 265 -15.72 7.71 13.47
C HIS A 265 -14.42 8.40 13.92
N ARG A 266 -14.53 9.53 14.64
CA ARG A 266 -13.38 10.22 15.21
C ARG A 266 -13.17 9.73 16.64
N CYS A 267 -11.93 9.39 17.00
CA CYS A 267 -11.59 8.99 18.36
C CYS A 267 -11.74 10.18 19.31
N ILE A 268 -12.68 10.11 20.25
CA ILE A 268 -12.93 11.19 21.22
C ILE A 268 -12.30 10.95 22.58
N ARG A 269 -11.97 9.67 22.88
CA ARG A 269 -11.33 9.28 24.14
C ARG A 269 -10.59 7.97 23.97
N THR A 270 -9.44 7.84 24.63
CA THR A 270 -8.73 6.56 24.82
C THR A 270 -8.49 6.35 26.30
N GLU A 271 -8.56 5.11 26.76
CA GLU A 271 -8.36 4.70 28.14
C GLU A 271 -7.35 3.56 28.21
N THR A 272 -6.46 3.59 29.18
CA THR A 272 -5.50 2.52 29.47
C THR A 272 -5.78 1.97 30.85
N TYR A 273 -5.85 0.64 30.96
CA TYR A 273 -6.14 -0.09 32.16
C TYR A 273 -4.99 -1.02 32.54
N ASP A 274 -4.79 -1.25 33.83
CA ASP A 274 -3.90 -2.31 34.29
C ASP A 274 -4.54 -3.70 34.14
N LEU A 275 -3.79 -4.73 34.51
CA LEU A 275 -4.23 -6.13 34.42
C LEU A 275 -5.39 -6.49 35.36
N ASP A 276 -5.60 -5.70 36.39
CA ASP A 276 -6.71 -5.85 37.33
C ASP A 276 -7.99 -5.14 36.84
N GLY A 277 -7.91 -4.45 35.70
CA GLY A 277 -9.00 -3.68 35.10
C GLY A 277 -9.21 -2.31 35.77
N SER A 278 -8.21 -1.79 36.51
CA SER A 278 -8.24 -0.45 37.06
C SER A 278 -7.75 0.54 36.04
N LEU A 279 -8.48 1.64 35.84
CA LEU A 279 -8.06 2.72 34.93
C LEU A 279 -6.73 3.31 35.40
N LEU A 280 -5.74 3.40 34.53
CA LEU A 280 -4.44 4.03 34.78
C LEU A 280 -4.42 5.48 34.31
N SER A 281 -4.86 5.71 33.08
CA SER A 281 -4.85 7.01 32.43
C SER A 281 -5.88 7.06 31.31
N TYR A 282 -6.20 8.26 30.85
CA TYR A 282 -7.01 8.44 29.66
C TYR A 282 -6.63 9.72 28.91
N ASN A 283 -6.89 9.72 27.60
CA ASN A 283 -6.78 10.91 26.76
C ASN A 283 -8.16 11.32 26.24
N THR A 284 -8.34 12.61 25.95
CA THR A 284 -9.51 13.13 25.24
C THR A 284 -9.07 13.95 24.05
N PHE A 285 -9.83 13.92 22.96
CA PHE A 285 -9.50 14.56 21.70
C PHE A 285 -10.57 15.59 21.33
N GLU A 286 -10.11 16.75 20.83
CA GLU A 286 -10.96 17.82 20.36
C GLU A 286 -10.64 18.08 18.88
N TYR A 287 -11.68 18.31 18.09
CA TYR A 287 -11.58 18.49 16.64
C TYR A 287 -11.99 19.91 16.24
N ASN A 288 -11.32 20.48 15.24
CA ASN A 288 -11.69 21.77 14.68
C ASN A 288 -12.92 21.65 13.76
N GLU A 289 -13.42 22.80 13.25
CA GLU A 289 -14.59 22.84 12.35
C GLU A 289 -14.40 22.04 11.05
N SER A 290 -13.16 21.73 10.67
CA SER A 290 -12.84 20.92 9.50
C SER A 290 -12.71 19.41 9.83
N GLY A 291 -13.03 19.00 11.05
CA GLY A 291 -12.96 17.60 11.50
C GLY A 291 -11.53 17.10 11.76
N ARG A 292 -10.54 17.99 11.85
CA ARG A 292 -9.15 17.63 12.17
C ARG A 292 -8.89 17.77 13.66
N GLU A 293 -8.09 16.89 14.22
CA GLU A 293 -7.66 16.96 15.61
C GLU A 293 -6.98 18.31 15.88
N ALA A 294 -7.50 19.04 16.84
CA ALA A 294 -6.97 20.35 17.23
C ALA A 294 -6.27 20.31 18.58
N ARG A 295 -6.66 19.39 19.42
CA ARG A 295 -6.12 19.25 20.76
C ARG A 295 -6.33 17.82 21.28
N TYR A 296 -5.37 17.29 22.00
CA TYR A 296 -5.60 16.17 22.90
C TYR A 296 -5.09 16.46 24.31
N ASN A 297 -5.81 15.98 25.31
CA ASN A 297 -5.51 16.18 26.72
C ASN A 297 -5.19 14.83 27.35
N GLN A 298 -4.21 14.79 28.24
CA GLN A 298 -3.77 13.60 28.99
C GLN A 298 -4.17 13.72 30.44
N TYR A 299 -4.77 12.67 30.98
CA TYR A 299 -5.26 12.63 32.36
C TYR A 299 -4.79 11.37 33.09
N MET A 300 -4.55 11.49 34.38
CA MET A 300 -4.47 10.34 35.27
C MET A 300 -5.87 9.76 35.53
N ALA A 301 -5.94 8.56 36.08
CA ALA A 301 -7.20 7.86 36.39
C ALA A 301 -8.17 8.70 37.26
N ASP A 302 -7.65 9.52 38.17
CA ASP A 302 -8.42 10.37 39.08
C ASP A 302 -8.96 11.65 38.43
N GLY A 303 -8.69 11.85 37.14
CA GLY A 303 -9.08 13.04 36.38
C GLY A 303 -8.10 14.20 36.48
N THR A 304 -6.94 14.03 37.11
CA THR A 304 -5.90 15.05 37.15
C THR A 304 -5.30 15.21 35.75
N LEU A 305 -5.34 16.45 35.19
CA LEU A 305 -4.68 16.78 33.94
C LEU A 305 -3.17 16.66 34.09
N VAL A 306 -2.52 15.90 33.22
CA VAL A 306 -1.06 15.75 33.15
C VAL A 306 -0.45 16.80 32.23
N GLY A 307 -1.13 17.08 31.12
CA GLY A 307 -0.72 18.03 30.09
C GLY A 307 -1.63 17.92 28.88
N TYR A 308 -1.34 18.75 27.87
CA TYR A 308 -2.08 18.70 26.62
C TYR A 308 -1.23 19.13 25.44
N THR A 309 -1.65 18.70 24.25
CA THR A 309 -1.04 19.07 22.99
C THR A 309 -2.05 19.81 22.13
N THR A 310 -1.61 20.85 21.39
CA THR A 310 -2.42 21.53 20.39
C THR A 310 -1.77 21.43 19.01
N ILE A 311 -2.59 21.34 17.97
CA ILE A 311 -2.14 21.19 16.58
C ILE A 311 -2.65 22.39 15.78
N GLU A 312 -1.74 23.07 15.09
CA GLU A 312 -2.03 24.19 14.21
C GLU A 312 -1.93 23.76 12.75
N TYR A 313 -2.86 24.24 11.93
CA TYR A 313 -2.96 23.91 10.51
C TYR A 313 -2.81 25.17 9.64
N GLY A 314 -2.09 25.06 8.54
CA GLY A 314 -2.00 26.07 7.50
C GLY A 314 -3.28 26.17 6.66
N GLU A 315 -3.36 27.17 5.79
CA GLU A 315 -4.50 27.40 4.87
C GLU A 315 -4.78 26.21 3.94
N ASN A 316 -3.74 25.42 3.62
CA ASN A 316 -3.85 24.19 2.82
C ASN A 316 -4.32 22.99 3.65
N GLY A 317 -4.56 23.16 4.96
CA GLY A 317 -5.01 22.13 5.86
C GLY A 317 -3.92 21.15 6.34
N ARG A 318 -2.65 21.44 6.12
CA ARG A 318 -1.54 20.65 6.66
C ARG A 318 -1.15 21.16 8.04
N GLU A 319 -0.69 20.23 8.87
CA GLU A 319 -0.13 20.60 10.18
C GLU A 319 1.11 21.48 9.98
N THR A 320 1.16 22.58 10.67
CA THR A 320 2.30 23.50 10.63
C THR A 320 3.05 23.56 11.94
N ARG A 321 2.35 23.29 13.04
CA ARG A 321 2.93 23.35 14.37
C ARG A 321 2.18 22.44 15.35
N VAL A 322 2.94 21.78 16.20
CA VAL A 322 2.44 20.98 17.33
C VAL A 322 3.05 21.55 18.60
N ASN A 323 2.22 21.92 19.58
CA ASN A 323 2.67 22.50 20.86
C ASN A 323 2.30 21.57 22.01
N SER A 324 3.22 21.28 22.91
CA SER A 324 2.99 20.51 24.13
C SER A 324 3.07 21.40 25.36
N TYR A 325 2.08 21.25 26.24
CA TYR A 325 1.91 22.04 27.45
C TYR A 325 1.83 21.13 28.68
N ASP A 326 2.30 21.64 29.82
CA ASP A 326 2.09 21.01 31.13
C ASP A 326 0.65 21.20 31.63
N GLU A 327 0.35 20.67 32.82
CA GLU A 327 -0.95 20.75 33.49
C GLU A 327 -1.38 22.20 33.83
N ASN A 328 -0.43 23.14 33.91
CA ASN A 328 -0.66 24.57 34.20
C ASN A 328 -0.82 25.40 32.92
N GLY A 329 -0.71 24.78 31.75
CA GLY A 329 -0.77 25.46 30.46
C GLY A 329 0.54 26.18 30.08
N GLN A 330 1.66 25.84 30.73
CA GLN A 330 2.97 26.30 30.34
C GLN A 330 3.52 25.48 29.20
N LEU A 331 3.94 26.17 28.11
CA LEU A 331 4.56 25.52 26.96
C LEU A 331 5.82 24.78 27.42
N HIS A 332 5.91 23.49 27.07
CA HIS A 332 7.05 22.63 27.37
C HIS A 332 7.98 22.52 26.15
N TRP A 333 7.43 22.18 25.00
CA TRP A 333 8.15 22.11 23.72
C TRP A 333 7.17 22.36 22.56
N TYR A 334 7.72 22.62 21.37
CA TYR A 334 6.93 22.66 20.15
C TYR A 334 7.73 22.13 18.95
N THR A 335 7.00 21.60 17.96
CA THR A 335 7.56 21.13 16.70
C THR A 335 6.98 21.92 15.55
N LEU A 336 7.83 22.38 14.64
CA LEU A 336 7.44 23.00 13.37
C LEU A 336 7.56 21.95 12.26
N LYS A 337 6.55 21.88 11.41
CA LYS A 337 6.52 21.00 10.23
C LYS A 337 6.79 21.80 8.97
N SER A 338 7.75 21.37 8.16
CA SER A 338 8.19 22.05 6.94
C SER A 338 7.72 21.31 5.70
N TYR A 339 7.33 22.08 4.66
CA TYR A 339 6.87 21.57 3.38
C TYR A 339 7.51 22.37 2.24
N ASP A 340 7.74 21.74 1.08
CA ASP A 340 8.17 22.43 -0.13
C ASP A 340 7.01 23.20 -0.80
N ALA A 341 7.31 23.87 -1.92
CA ALA A 341 6.32 24.66 -2.66
C ALA A 341 5.18 23.81 -3.27
N ASP A 342 5.45 22.54 -3.55
CA ASP A 342 4.49 21.59 -4.08
C ASP A 342 3.71 20.90 -2.93
N GLY A 343 4.17 21.14 -1.69
CA GLY A 343 3.54 20.69 -0.47
C GLY A 343 4.01 19.31 -0.01
N ASN A 344 5.13 18.81 -0.47
CA ASN A 344 5.73 17.61 0.06
C ASN A 344 6.37 17.92 1.42
N TYR A 345 6.26 16.98 2.34
CA TYR A 345 6.82 17.10 3.66
C TYR A 345 8.35 17.04 3.60
N LEU A 346 9.02 18.00 4.22
CA LEU A 346 10.49 18.14 4.26
C LEU A 346 11.11 17.69 5.59
N GLY A 347 10.34 17.67 6.67
CA GLY A 347 10.80 17.28 7.98
C GLY A 347 10.29 18.15 9.11
N ASP A 348 10.72 17.81 10.33
CA ASP A 348 10.36 18.44 11.59
C ASP A 348 11.55 19.16 12.23
N GLU A 349 11.27 20.26 12.90
CA GLU A 349 12.19 20.91 13.84
C GLU A 349 11.51 21.05 15.21
N SER A 350 12.10 20.42 16.24
CA SER A 350 11.58 20.46 17.60
C SER A 350 12.39 21.42 18.48
N TYR A 351 11.70 22.24 19.23
CA TYR A 351 12.25 23.30 20.07
C TYR A 351 11.76 23.17 21.50
N ASP A 352 12.59 23.54 22.48
CA ASP A 352 12.11 23.74 23.85
C ASP A 352 11.24 25.02 23.99
N ALA A 353 10.68 25.22 25.16
CA ALA A 353 9.84 26.41 25.47
C ALA A 353 10.55 27.77 25.26
N ASN A 354 11.87 27.80 25.28
CA ASN A 354 12.68 29.00 25.07
C ASN A 354 13.03 29.24 23.60
N GLY A 355 12.60 28.32 22.68
CA GLY A 355 12.91 28.40 21.27
C GLY A 355 14.31 27.88 20.92
N VAL A 356 14.92 27.07 21.79
CA VAL A 356 16.18 26.41 21.50
C VAL A 356 15.91 25.10 20.75
N LEU A 357 16.50 24.97 19.55
CA LEU A 357 16.37 23.77 18.71
C LEU A 357 16.95 22.55 19.44
N GLN A 358 16.17 21.52 19.59
CA GLN A 358 16.53 20.24 20.20
C GLN A 358 16.76 19.13 19.16
N TYR A 359 16.00 19.16 18.08
CA TYR A 359 16.03 18.15 17.02
C TYR A 359 15.64 18.76 15.68
N SER A 360 16.25 18.30 14.57
CA SER A 360 15.84 18.64 13.21
C SER A 360 16.00 17.41 12.32
N SER A 361 14.97 17.08 11.55
CA SER A 361 14.97 16.08 10.45
C SER A 361 14.84 16.73 9.08
N VAL A 362 14.81 18.08 9.02
CA VAL A 362 14.66 18.80 7.74
C VAL A 362 15.91 18.55 6.91
N SER A 363 15.74 17.86 5.76
CA SER A 363 16.79 17.68 4.76
C SER A 363 17.06 19.01 4.06
N GLY A 364 18.28 19.52 4.20
CA GLY A 364 18.74 20.76 3.57
C GLY A 364 18.97 20.64 2.06
#